data_40f7846f90dba85ed272e8f271c21821
#
_entry.id   40f7846f90dba85ed272e8f271c21821
#
_cell.length_a   1.000
_cell.length_b   1.000
_cell.length_c   1.000
_cell.angle_alpha   90.00
_cell.angle_beta   90.00
_cell.angle_gamma   90.00
#
_symmetry.space_group_name_H-M   'P 1'
#
loop_
_entity.id
_entity.type
_entity.pdbx_description
1 polymer ?
#
loop_
_entity_poly.entity_id
_entity_poly.type
_entity_poly.pdbx_seq_one_letter_code
_entity_poly.pdbx_strand_id
1 'polypeptide(L)'
;LDNLEATTNEMFLYNVNEFNPQDEDKVFILMRSVHHQFARHLMELFPYDRSKFLSISRNKYIESTKSIAWIFKGETQGRRGFILAGYPNKKGFFTFHSLLSPEKDFAEIISLKLTYGPKDLLQALDRAKTPYNAGSDKDLQKEYDEQALQAYKELVEKQAFVEDYFSKEIKISLNYLQLISMKQVKEFINKNKKE
;
A
#
# COMPACT_ATOMS: atom_id res chain seq x y z
N LEU A 1 7.21 -2.77 10.68
CA LEU A 1 5.78 -3.09 10.42
C LEU A 1 5.40 -4.48 10.91
N ASP A 2 6.35 -5.20 11.52
CA ASP A 2 6.16 -6.55 12.07
C ASP A 2 5.54 -6.53 13.49
N ASN A 3 4.97 -5.40 13.89
CA ASN A 3 4.49 -5.19 15.27
C ASN A 3 2.99 -5.48 15.46
N LEU A 4 2.34 -6.04 14.44
CA LEU A 4 0.95 -6.46 14.49
C LEU A 4 0.83 -7.90 14.06
N GLU A 5 0.37 -8.74 14.97
CA GLU A 5 -0.03 -10.12 14.68
C GLU A 5 -1.54 -10.23 14.90
N ALA A 6 -2.24 -10.86 13.97
CA ALA A 6 -3.64 -11.21 14.11
C ALA A 6 -3.76 -12.73 14.07
N THR A 7 -4.41 -13.28 15.09
CA THR A 7 -4.98 -14.62 15.05
C THR A 7 -6.44 -14.52 14.60
N THR A 8 -7.12 -15.64 14.41
CA THR A 8 -8.50 -15.68 13.90
C THR A 8 -9.49 -14.79 14.67
N ASN A 9 -9.18 -14.43 15.92
CA ASN A 9 -10.07 -13.63 16.77
C ASN A 9 -9.39 -12.48 17.52
N GLU A 10 -8.07 -12.30 17.36
CA GLU A 10 -7.31 -11.32 18.14
C GLU A 10 -6.31 -10.59 17.27
N MET A 11 -6.15 -9.30 17.55
CA MET A 11 -5.12 -8.44 16.90
C MET A 11 -4.21 -7.89 18.00
N PHE A 12 -2.91 -8.18 17.89
CA PHE A 12 -1.91 -7.71 18.83
C PHE A 12 -1.19 -6.47 18.30
N LEU A 13 -1.17 -5.42 19.11
CA LEU A 13 -0.43 -4.19 18.86
C LEU A 13 0.84 -4.17 19.72
N TYR A 14 2.01 -4.22 19.08
CA TYR A 14 3.29 -4.11 19.76
C TYR A 14 3.80 -2.68 19.76
N ASN A 15 4.65 -2.34 20.74
CA ASN A 15 5.31 -1.02 20.86
C ASN A 15 4.34 0.17 20.98
N VAL A 16 3.13 -0.06 21.50
CA VAL A 16 2.17 1.04 21.73
C VAL A 16 2.65 2.05 22.77
N ASN A 17 3.62 1.68 23.62
CA ASN A 17 4.21 2.60 24.62
C ASN A 17 5.00 3.76 23.97
N GLU A 18 5.45 3.60 22.73
CA GLU A 18 6.13 4.64 21.96
C GLU A 18 5.17 5.47 21.09
N PHE A 19 3.88 5.12 21.13
CA PHE A 19 2.87 5.82 20.37
C PHE A 19 2.60 7.22 20.96
N ASN A 20 2.81 8.24 20.12
CA ASN A 20 2.42 9.60 20.42
C ASN A 20 1.22 10.00 19.56
N PRO A 21 0.02 10.20 20.13
CA PRO A 21 -1.17 10.56 19.38
C PRO A 21 -1.13 11.97 18.78
N GLN A 22 -0.21 12.83 19.24
CA GLN A 22 0.04 14.16 18.68
C GLN A 22 0.95 14.12 17.45
N ASP A 23 1.68 13.02 17.24
CA ASP A 23 2.51 12.79 16.06
C ASP A 23 1.65 12.19 14.95
N GLU A 24 1.27 13.03 13.99
CA GLU A 24 0.40 12.64 12.87
C GLU A 24 0.99 11.48 12.06
N ASP A 25 2.30 11.46 11.82
CA ASP A 25 2.95 10.40 11.07
C ASP A 25 2.86 9.05 11.81
N LYS A 26 3.02 9.05 13.14
CA LYS A 26 2.85 7.84 13.97
C LYS A 26 1.41 7.34 13.96
N VAL A 27 0.43 8.26 13.99
CA VAL A 27 -1.00 7.90 13.87
C VAL A 27 -1.26 7.22 12.53
N PHE A 28 -0.78 7.77 11.41
CA PHE A 28 -0.95 7.16 10.09
C PHE A 28 -0.27 5.79 9.97
N ILE A 29 0.93 5.64 10.52
CA ILE A 29 1.65 4.36 10.53
C ILE A 29 0.86 3.30 11.32
N LEU A 30 0.36 3.63 12.50
CA LEU A 30 -0.45 2.74 13.31
C LEU A 30 -1.74 2.34 12.57
N MET A 31 -2.49 3.31 12.07
CA MET A 31 -3.75 3.04 11.35
C MET A 31 -3.52 2.19 10.10
N ARG A 32 -2.45 2.44 9.36
CA ARG A 32 -2.07 1.60 8.22
C ARG A 32 -1.80 0.15 8.66
N SER A 33 -1.09 -0.04 9.77
CA SER A 33 -0.81 -1.38 10.28
C SER A 33 -2.09 -2.10 10.70
N VAL A 34 -3.01 -1.41 11.38
CA VAL A 34 -4.34 -1.94 11.73
C VAL A 34 -5.13 -2.34 10.49
N HIS A 35 -5.22 -1.45 9.50
CA HIS A 35 -5.95 -1.72 8.26
C HIS A 35 -5.31 -2.84 7.43
N HIS A 36 -3.99 -3.00 7.48
CA HIS A 36 -3.30 -4.10 6.81
C HIS A 36 -3.68 -5.46 7.43
N GLN A 37 -3.70 -5.57 8.76
CA GLN A 37 -4.13 -6.80 9.43
C GLN A 37 -5.62 -7.07 9.24
N PHE A 38 -6.45 -6.02 9.28
CA PHE A 38 -7.85 -6.14 8.92
C PHE A 38 -8.05 -6.72 7.51
N ALA A 39 -7.29 -6.20 6.53
CA ALA A 39 -7.33 -6.72 5.16
C ALA A 39 -6.92 -8.19 5.07
N ARG A 40 -5.88 -8.60 5.82
CA ARG A 40 -5.47 -10.01 5.88
C ARG A 40 -6.59 -10.90 6.44
N HIS A 41 -7.22 -10.48 7.51
CA HIS A 41 -8.34 -11.21 8.10
C HIS A 41 -9.54 -11.30 7.13
N LEU A 42 -9.85 -10.23 6.41
CA LEU A 42 -10.87 -10.28 5.36
C LEU A 42 -10.57 -11.30 4.28
N MET A 43 -9.31 -11.42 3.83
CA MET A 43 -8.92 -12.40 2.82
C MET A 43 -9.05 -13.85 3.31
N GLU A 44 -8.94 -14.10 4.61
CA GLU A 44 -9.16 -15.41 5.22
C GLU A 44 -10.66 -15.77 5.26
N LEU A 45 -11.52 -14.79 5.60
CA LEU A 45 -12.96 -14.99 5.65
C LEU A 45 -13.62 -15.00 4.26
N PHE A 46 -13.13 -14.19 3.36
CA PHE A 46 -13.66 -13.99 2.01
C PHE A 46 -12.50 -14.12 1.02
N PRO A 47 -12.16 -15.34 0.59
CA PRO A 47 -11.04 -15.55 -0.32
C PRO A 47 -11.21 -14.81 -1.65
N TYR A 48 -10.14 -14.17 -2.14
CA TYR A 48 -10.10 -13.52 -3.43
C TYR A 48 -9.47 -14.42 -4.49
N ASP A 49 -9.72 -14.15 -5.76
CA ASP A 49 -9.07 -14.85 -6.87
C ASP A 49 -7.58 -14.46 -6.97
N ARG A 50 -6.76 -15.22 -6.21
CA ARG A 50 -5.31 -15.03 -6.13
C ARG A 50 -4.64 -15.16 -7.50
N SER A 51 -5.07 -16.10 -8.32
CA SER A 51 -4.46 -16.35 -9.62
C SER A 51 -4.68 -15.19 -10.57
N LYS A 52 -5.88 -14.63 -10.58
CA LYS A 52 -6.21 -13.45 -11.37
C LYS A 52 -5.43 -12.22 -10.87
N PHE A 53 -5.35 -12.00 -9.56
CA PHE A 53 -4.58 -10.89 -8.99
C PHE A 53 -3.08 -11.00 -9.30
N LEU A 54 -2.51 -12.21 -9.18
CA LEU A 54 -1.11 -12.50 -9.51
C LEU A 54 -0.80 -12.20 -10.98
N SER A 55 -1.74 -12.48 -11.90
CA SER A 55 -1.56 -12.23 -13.34
C SER A 55 -1.38 -10.75 -13.68
N ILE A 56 -1.99 -9.84 -12.91
CA ILE A 56 -1.82 -8.38 -13.09
C ILE A 56 -0.36 -7.98 -12.91
N SER A 57 0.32 -8.52 -11.91
CA SER A 57 1.74 -8.24 -11.61
C SER A 57 2.73 -9.03 -12.47
N ARG A 58 2.25 -9.91 -13.36
CA ARG A 58 3.11 -10.73 -14.23
C ARG A 58 4.23 -11.46 -13.48
N ASN A 59 3.94 -11.97 -12.29
CA ASN A 59 4.88 -12.68 -11.41
C ASN A 59 6.15 -11.88 -11.02
N LYS A 60 6.07 -10.56 -10.94
CA LYS A 60 7.20 -9.69 -10.57
C LYS A 60 7.49 -9.64 -9.06
N TYR A 61 6.83 -10.45 -8.25
CA TYR A 61 7.07 -10.49 -6.80
C TYR A 61 8.48 -10.97 -6.49
N ILE A 62 9.07 -10.39 -5.44
CA ILE A 62 10.43 -10.71 -5.03
C ILE A 62 10.37 -11.84 -4.00
N GLU A 63 10.88 -13.01 -4.36
CA GLU A 63 10.82 -14.22 -3.55
C GLU A 63 11.62 -14.16 -2.23
N SER A 64 12.52 -13.18 -2.09
CA SER A 64 13.42 -13.11 -0.93
C SER A 64 13.48 -11.70 -0.33
N THR A 65 13.17 -11.60 0.97
CA THR A 65 13.36 -10.38 1.75
C THR A 65 14.83 -9.93 1.81
N LYS A 66 15.79 -10.85 1.65
CA LYS A 66 17.23 -10.51 1.59
C LYS A 66 17.57 -9.64 0.39
N SER A 67 16.89 -9.84 -0.74
CA SER A 67 17.10 -9.05 -1.96
C SER A 67 16.62 -7.60 -1.81
N ILE A 68 15.76 -7.33 -0.83
CA ILE A 68 15.20 -5.99 -0.56
C ILE A 68 15.88 -5.33 0.66
N ALA A 69 16.59 -6.11 1.48
CA ALA A 69 17.18 -5.60 2.73
C ALA A 69 18.09 -4.38 2.52
N TRP A 70 18.80 -4.32 1.39
CA TRP A 70 19.63 -3.15 1.03
C TRP A 70 18.78 -1.93 0.65
N ILE A 71 17.63 -2.13 0.02
CA ILE A 71 16.68 -1.06 -0.33
C ILE A 71 16.07 -0.48 0.96
N PHE A 72 15.67 -1.35 1.88
CA PHE A 72 15.15 -0.94 3.19
C PHE A 72 16.19 -0.20 4.04
N LYS A 73 17.48 -0.57 3.98
CA LYS A 73 18.54 0.09 4.76
C LYS A 73 18.73 1.57 4.41
N GLY A 74 18.48 1.96 3.16
CA GLY A 74 18.62 3.36 2.71
C GLY A 74 17.40 4.23 2.99
N GLU A 75 16.22 3.63 3.21
CA GLU A 75 14.96 4.35 3.21
C GLU A 75 14.13 4.20 4.51
N THR A 76 14.64 3.47 5.52
CA THR A 76 13.92 3.17 6.76
C THR A 76 13.75 4.33 7.74
N GLN A 77 14.07 5.54 7.36
CA GLN A 77 13.87 6.70 8.24
C GLN A 77 12.45 7.27 8.16
N GLY A 78 11.49 6.43 8.46
CA GLY A 78 10.30 6.72 9.25
C GLY A 78 9.39 7.86 8.81
N ARG A 79 9.23 8.18 7.53
CA ARG A 79 8.29 9.22 7.11
C ARG A 79 7.22 8.67 6.16
N ARG A 80 6.03 9.31 6.21
CA ARG A 80 4.90 9.10 5.29
C ARG A 80 5.34 8.99 3.81
N GLY A 81 6.37 9.75 3.39
CA GLY A 81 6.95 9.68 2.05
C GLY A 81 7.66 8.37 1.70
N PHE A 82 8.11 7.59 2.69
CA PHE A 82 8.74 6.29 2.48
C PHE A 82 7.75 5.24 1.95
N ILE A 83 6.53 5.23 2.46
CA ILE A 83 5.50 4.25 2.12
C ILE A 83 5.17 4.34 0.63
N LEU A 84 5.18 5.55 0.09
CA LEU A 84 4.88 5.85 -1.31
C LEU A 84 6.16 6.17 -2.12
N ALA A 85 7.28 5.51 -1.81
CA ALA A 85 8.56 5.71 -2.49
C ALA A 85 8.49 5.35 -3.98
N GLY A 86 9.26 6.06 -4.79
CA GLY A 86 9.15 5.98 -6.24
C GLY A 86 9.53 4.62 -6.85
N TYR A 87 10.47 3.87 -6.25
CA TYR A 87 10.94 2.59 -6.81
C TYR A 87 9.82 1.54 -6.96
N PRO A 88 9.05 1.17 -5.92
CA PRO A 88 7.97 0.19 -6.08
C PRO A 88 6.91 0.67 -7.06
N ASN A 89 6.60 1.98 -7.10
CA ASN A 89 5.59 2.49 -8.02
C ASN A 89 6.00 2.27 -9.48
N LYS A 90 7.29 2.44 -9.82
CA LYS A 90 7.84 2.17 -11.16
C LYS A 90 7.90 0.68 -11.52
N LYS A 91 7.67 -0.20 -10.55
CA LYS A 91 7.54 -1.66 -10.74
C LYS A 91 6.09 -2.15 -10.73
N GLY A 92 5.11 -1.25 -10.61
CA GLY A 92 3.69 -1.59 -10.55
C GLY A 92 3.21 -2.03 -9.16
N PHE A 93 3.88 -1.52 -8.10
CA PHE A 93 3.53 -1.77 -6.70
C PHE A 93 3.41 -0.46 -5.92
N PHE A 94 2.51 -0.40 -4.95
CA PHE A 94 2.34 0.81 -4.14
C PHE A 94 3.45 1.01 -3.13
N THR A 95 3.94 -0.06 -2.53
CA THR A 95 4.94 -0.03 -1.46
C THR A 95 5.98 -1.12 -1.64
N PHE A 96 7.09 -1.03 -0.90
CA PHE A 96 8.06 -2.11 -0.84
C PHE A 96 7.48 -3.40 -0.27
N HIS A 97 6.54 -3.30 0.67
CA HIS A 97 5.88 -4.46 1.26
C HIS A 97 5.01 -5.20 0.23
N SER A 98 4.41 -4.47 -0.69
CA SER A 98 3.66 -5.03 -1.82
C SER A 98 4.49 -5.94 -2.73
N LEU A 99 5.81 -5.70 -2.83
CA LEU A 99 6.70 -6.51 -3.66
C LEU A 99 6.89 -7.95 -3.17
N LEU A 100 6.56 -8.24 -1.92
CA LEU A 100 6.92 -9.51 -1.25
C LEU A 100 6.01 -10.67 -1.60
N SER A 101 4.72 -10.43 -1.78
CA SER A 101 3.77 -11.46 -2.17
C SER A 101 2.43 -10.86 -2.64
N PRO A 102 1.61 -11.62 -3.39
CA PRO A 102 0.28 -11.18 -3.78
C PRO A 102 -0.61 -10.83 -2.59
N GLU A 103 -0.52 -11.60 -1.50
CA GLU A 103 -1.31 -11.39 -0.29
C GLU A 103 -0.94 -10.07 0.39
N LYS A 104 0.36 -9.77 0.47
CA LYS A 104 0.85 -8.51 1.03
C LYS A 104 0.48 -7.33 0.13
N ASP A 105 0.58 -7.49 -1.18
CA ASP A 105 0.22 -6.46 -2.15
C ASP A 105 -1.28 -6.12 -2.07
N PHE A 106 -2.13 -7.15 -2.04
CA PHE A 106 -3.57 -6.98 -1.90
C PHE A 106 -3.94 -6.28 -0.58
N ALA A 107 -3.38 -6.73 0.55
CA ALA A 107 -3.60 -6.12 1.86
C ALA A 107 -3.07 -4.67 1.93
N GLU A 108 -1.93 -4.38 1.28
CA GLU A 108 -1.38 -3.03 1.20
C GLU A 108 -2.31 -2.06 0.46
N ILE A 109 -2.90 -2.47 -0.66
CA ILE A 109 -3.85 -1.62 -1.40
C ILE A 109 -5.04 -1.25 -0.53
N ILE A 110 -5.61 -2.22 0.20
CA ILE A 110 -6.72 -1.97 1.13
C ILE A 110 -6.28 -1.02 2.22
N SER A 111 -5.15 -1.31 2.88
CA SER A 111 -4.67 -0.51 4.00
C SER A 111 -4.34 0.93 3.59
N LEU A 112 -3.75 1.12 2.42
CA LEU A 112 -3.46 2.44 1.88
C LEU A 112 -4.74 3.22 1.58
N LYS A 113 -5.73 2.58 0.95
CA LYS A 113 -7.02 3.23 0.70
C LYS A 113 -7.73 3.63 1.98
N LEU A 114 -7.74 2.79 3.00
CA LEU A 114 -8.40 3.10 4.27
C LEU A 114 -7.65 4.12 5.13
N THR A 115 -6.33 4.27 4.94
CA THR A 115 -5.50 5.15 5.76
C THR A 115 -5.23 6.49 5.10
N TYR A 116 -4.93 6.50 3.81
CA TYR A 116 -4.51 7.69 3.08
C TYR A 116 -5.60 8.23 2.17
N GLY A 117 -5.52 9.53 1.89
CA GLY A 117 -6.47 10.17 0.99
C GLY A 117 -6.26 9.83 -0.48
N PRO A 118 -7.27 10.11 -1.33
CA PRO A 118 -7.13 9.91 -2.77
C PRO A 118 -5.91 10.61 -3.38
N LYS A 119 -5.52 11.77 -2.83
CA LYS A 119 -4.35 12.53 -3.29
C LYS A 119 -3.04 11.77 -3.14
N ASP A 120 -2.87 11.05 -2.04
CA ASP A 120 -1.65 10.27 -1.79
C ASP A 120 -1.54 9.08 -2.76
N LEU A 121 -2.66 8.42 -3.05
CA LEU A 121 -2.72 7.33 -4.03
C LEU A 121 -2.48 7.84 -5.45
N LEU A 122 -3.03 9.00 -5.82
CA LEU A 122 -2.77 9.64 -7.11
C LEU A 122 -1.28 9.96 -7.29
N GLN A 123 -0.58 10.41 -6.24
CA GLN A 123 0.87 10.63 -6.33
C GLN A 123 1.65 9.33 -6.63
N ALA A 124 1.22 8.19 -6.10
CA ALA A 124 1.84 6.91 -6.44
C ALA A 124 1.63 6.54 -7.92
N LEU A 125 0.44 6.77 -8.45
CA LEU A 125 0.13 6.59 -9.87
C LEU A 125 0.94 7.53 -10.77
N ASP A 126 1.09 8.81 -10.38
CA ASP A 126 1.89 9.78 -11.12
C ASP A 126 3.37 9.39 -11.16
N ARG A 127 3.92 8.88 -10.04
CA ARG A 127 5.28 8.35 -10.02
C ARG A 127 5.44 7.12 -10.90
N ALA A 128 4.48 6.21 -10.92
CA ALA A 128 4.50 5.05 -11.79
C ALA A 128 4.53 5.46 -13.27
N LYS A 129 3.70 6.43 -13.65
CA LYS A 129 3.57 6.96 -15.01
C LYS A 129 4.79 7.76 -15.47
N THR A 130 5.61 8.28 -14.55
CA THR A 130 6.81 9.08 -14.89
C THR A 130 7.96 8.16 -15.22
N PRO A 131 8.48 8.12 -16.46
CA PRO A 131 9.60 7.26 -16.83
C PRO A 131 10.92 7.70 -16.18
N TYR A 132 11.93 6.84 -16.19
CA TYR A 132 13.29 7.27 -15.94
C TYR A 132 13.79 8.09 -17.13
N ASN A 133 14.77 8.97 -16.87
CA ASN A 133 15.42 9.74 -17.93
C ASN A 133 16.66 9.00 -18.43
N ALA A 134 16.66 8.64 -19.70
CA ALA A 134 17.78 7.96 -20.37
C ALA A 134 18.80 8.94 -21.01
N GLY A 135 18.67 10.25 -20.76
CA GLY A 135 19.53 11.27 -21.37
C GLY A 135 19.34 11.34 -22.89
N SER A 136 20.40 11.12 -23.63
CA SER A 136 20.41 11.17 -25.13
C SER A 136 20.06 9.83 -25.79
N ASP A 137 19.96 8.75 -25.03
CA ASP A 137 19.66 7.40 -25.55
C ASP A 137 18.16 7.24 -25.81
N LYS A 138 17.79 7.34 -27.08
CA LYS A 138 16.38 7.29 -27.49
C LYS A 138 15.76 5.89 -27.36
N ASP A 139 16.53 4.84 -27.58
CA ASP A 139 16.03 3.46 -27.50
C ASP A 139 15.79 3.09 -26.04
N LEU A 140 16.72 3.42 -25.17
CA LEU A 140 16.56 3.26 -23.72
C LEU A 140 15.41 4.13 -23.17
N GLN A 141 15.22 5.35 -23.68
CA GLN A 141 14.08 6.20 -23.27
C GLN A 141 12.75 5.55 -23.63
N LYS A 142 12.64 4.98 -24.83
CA LYS A 142 11.43 4.26 -25.25
C LYS A 142 11.13 3.06 -24.34
N GLU A 143 12.15 2.31 -23.95
CA GLU A 143 11.99 1.22 -22.98
C GLU A 143 11.48 1.72 -21.63
N TYR A 144 12.02 2.83 -21.11
CA TYR A 144 11.57 3.44 -19.86
C TYR A 144 10.13 3.96 -19.94
N ASP A 145 9.73 4.53 -21.07
CA ASP A 145 8.37 4.98 -21.30
C ASP A 145 7.37 3.81 -21.28
N GLU A 146 7.72 2.70 -21.93
CA GLU A 146 6.91 1.49 -21.95
C GLU A 146 6.80 0.85 -20.55
N GLN A 147 7.91 0.80 -19.80
CA GLN A 147 7.93 0.30 -18.41
C GLN A 147 7.05 1.17 -17.50
N ALA A 148 7.12 2.48 -17.62
CA ALA A 148 6.31 3.41 -16.83
C ALA A 148 4.80 3.25 -17.12
N LEU A 149 4.45 3.17 -18.41
CA LEU A 149 3.07 2.94 -18.82
C LEU A 149 2.52 1.61 -18.29
N GLN A 150 3.35 0.55 -18.34
CA GLN A 150 2.97 -0.77 -17.84
C GLN A 150 2.79 -0.75 -16.32
N ALA A 151 3.71 -0.14 -15.56
CA ALA A 151 3.61 -0.01 -14.10
C ALA A 151 2.34 0.75 -13.68
N TYR A 152 2.01 1.82 -14.37
CA TYR A 152 0.77 2.58 -14.15
C TYR A 152 -0.47 1.72 -14.39
N LYS A 153 -0.53 0.98 -15.51
CA LYS A 153 -1.66 0.09 -15.81
C LYS A 153 -1.85 -0.97 -14.73
N GLU A 154 -0.77 -1.61 -14.29
CA GLU A 154 -0.82 -2.62 -13.23
C GLU A 154 -1.36 -2.05 -11.92
N LEU A 155 -0.95 -0.84 -11.52
CA LEU A 155 -1.48 -0.20 -10.31
C LEU A 155 -2.97 0.12 -10.42
N VAL A 156 -3.42 0.62 -11.57
CA VAL A 156 -4.84 0.91 -11.82
C VAL A 156 -5.67 -0.39 -11.82
N GLU A 157 -5.20 -1.44 -12.49
CA GLU A 157 -5.88 -2.74 -12.53
C GLU A 157 -5.98 -3.39 -11.15
N LYS A 158 -4.91 -3.31 -10.33
CA LYS A 158 -4.92 -3.81 -8.96
C LYS A 158 -5.94 -3.06 -8.08
N GLN A 159 -6.00 -1.73 -8.19
CA GLN A 159 -7.00 -0.95 -7.46
C GLN A 159 -8.42 -1.35 -7.88
N ALA A 160 -8.67 -1.45 -9.17
CA ALA A 160 -9.98 -1.86 -9.68
C ALA A 160 -10.36 -3.27 -9.21
N PHE A 161 -9.39 -4.20 -9.20
CA PHE A 161 -9.60 -5.56 -8.70
C PHE A 161 -10.01 -5.58 -7.22
N VAL A 162 -9.33 -4.78 -6.38
CA VAL A 162 -9.64 -4.69 -4.95
C VAL A 162 -11.01 -4.03 -4.71
N GLU A 163 -11.36 -3.00 -5.48
CA GLU A 163 -12.69 -2.35 -5.41
C GLU A 163 -13.80 -3.32 -5.82
N ASP A 164 -13.58 -4.10 -6.87
CA ASP A 164 -14.50 -5.14 -7.35
C ASP A 164 -14.70 -6.25 -6.31
N TYR A 165 -13.62 -6.70 -5.66
CA TYR A 165 -13.68 -7.65 -4.55
C TYR A 165 -14.55 -7.12 -3.40
N PHE A 166 -14.34 -5.89 -2.95
CA PHE A 166 -15.17 -5.30 -1.90
C PHE A 166 -16.64 -5.22 -2.30
N SER A 167 -16.93 -4.81 -3.53
CA SER A 167 -18.29 -4.72 -4.04
C SER A 167 -18.98 -6.08 -4.16
N LYS A 168 -18.27 -7.11 -4.62
CA LYS A 168 -18.85 -8.43 -4.94
C LYS A 168 -18.85 -9.39 -3.76
N GLU A 169 -17.75 -9.45 -3.00
CA GLU A 169 -17.60 -10.44 -1.93
C GLU A 169 -17.99 -9.86 -0.58
N ILE A 170 -17.52 -8.65 -0.25
CA ILE A 170 -17.79 -8.01 1.03
C ILE A 170 -19.15 -7.28 1.05
N LYS A 171 -19.67 -6.92 -0.14
CA LYS A 171 -20.94 -6.18 -0.32
C LYS A 171 -20.92 -4.77 0.28
N ILE A 172 -19.73 -4.17 0.37
CA ILE A 172 -19.52 -2.81 0.89
C ILE A 172 -18.65 -2.04 -0.11
N SER A 173 -18.93 -0.75 -0.30
CA SER A 173 -18.07 0.12 -1.10
C SER A 173 -16.78 0.44 -0.36
N LEU A 174 -15.64 0.08 -0.93
CA LEU A 174 -14.32 0.43 -0.37
C LEU A 174 -14.11 1.95 -0.30
N ASN A 175 -14.62 2.70 -1.28
CA ASN A 175 -14.57 4.17 -1.27
C ASN A 175 -15.40 4.77 -0.14
N TYR A 176 -16.54 4.18 0.20
CA TYR A 176 -17.33 4.60 1.36
C TYR A 176 -16.58 4.34 2.68
N LEU A 177 -15.97 3.17 2.83
CA LEU A 177 -15.12 2.86 3.99
C LEU A 177 -13.93 3.81 4.08
N GLN A 178 -13.30 4.17 2.97
CA GLN A 178 -12.23 5.17 2.92
C GLN A 178 -12.68 6.52 3.51
N LEU A 179 -13.83 7.02 3.09
CA LEU A 179 -14.36 8.29 3.60
C LEU A 179 -14.60 8.28 5.10
N ILE A 180 -15.19 7.19 5.63
CA ILE A 180 -15.44 7.03 7.06
C ILE A 180 -14.11 6.96 7.83
N SER A 181 -13.19 6.09 7.39
CA SER A 181 -11.89 5.92 8.05
C SER A 181 -11.10 7.23 8.09
N MET A 182 -11.01 7.94 6.97
CA MET A 182 -10.33 9.23 6.90
C MET A 182 -10.95 10.28 7.83
N LYS A 183 -12.27 10.30 7.95
CA LYS A 183 -12.96 11.21 8.87
C LYS A 183 -12.57 10.89 10.32
N GLN A 184 -12.62 9.61 10.71
CA GLN A 184 -12.25 9.16 12.05
C GLN A 184 -10.80 9.47 12.40
N VAL A 185 -9.86 9.22 11.46
CA VAL A 185 -8.43 9.55 11.65
C VAL A 185 -8.23 11.05 11.88
N LYS A 186 -8.88 11.89 11.08
CA LYS A 186 -8.80 13.35 11.24
C LYS A 186 -9.39 13.82 12.56
N GLU A 187 -10.53 13.29 12.96
CA GLU A 187 -11.16 13.62 14.24
C GLU A 187 -10.27 13.23 15.42
N PHE A 188 -9.65 12.04 15.36
CA PHE A 188 -8.68 11.58 16.35
C PHE A 188 -7.47 12.52 16.47
N ILE A 189 -6.84 12.86 15.33
CA ILE A 189 -5.69 13.78 15.30
C ILE A 189 -6.07 15.15 15.88
N ASN A 190 -7.21 15.71 15.45
CA ASN A 190 -7.65 17.03 15.88
C ASN A 190 -7.98 17.09 17.38
N LYS A 191 -8.51 16.00 17.95
CA LYS A 191 -8.79 15.91 19.38
C LYS A 191 -7.49 15.95 20.19
N ASN A 192 -6.48 15.20 19.77
CA ASN A 192 -5.22 15.08 20.52
C ASN A 192 -4.24 16.25 20.28
N LYS A 193 -4.46 17.12 19.28
CA LYS A 193 -3.68 18.36 19.11
C LYS A 193 -4.11 19.50 20.03
N LYS A 194 -5.26 19.37 20.69
CA LYS A 194 -5.82 20.41 21.58
C LYS A 194 -5.48 20.21 23.05
N GLU A 195 -4.93 19.07 23.39
CA GLU A 195 -4.38 18.74 24.70
C GLU A 195 -2.86 18.98 24.74
#